data_488a3f2dcb35662f0c1b7c04a2ab5987
#
_entry.id   488a3f2dcb35662f0c1b7c04a2ab5987
#
_cell.length_a   1.000
_cell.length_b   1.000
_cell.length_c   1.000
_cell.angle_alpha   90.00
_cell.angle_beta   90.00
_cell.angle_gamma   90.00
#
_symmetry.space_group_name_H-M   'P 1'
#
loop_
_entity.id
_entity.type
_entity.pdbx_description
1 polymer ?
#
loop_
_entity_poly.entity_id
_entity_poly.type
_entity_poly.pdbx_seq_one_letter_code
_entity_poly.pdbx_strand_id
1 'polypeptide(L)'
;MKTGAEGLELIKHFEGCELKAYWCPAGVLTIGYGHTADVDEGDEIEQEDADRLLEADLEEFEHYVLQFVEPELTQHQFDAIVAWTFNLGPGNLKESTLLKRLNEGDFDDVPAQILRWTKAGGKELPGLVRRREAEALLFLGEDWRKCLA
;
A
#
# COMPACT_ATOMS: atom_id res chain seq x y z
N MET A 1 -4.51 11.50 10.59
CA MET A 1 -4.40 10.05 10.88
C MET A 1 -3.15 9.50 10.19
N LYS A 2 -2.43 8.64 10.85
CA LYS A 2 -1.24 7.97 10.30
C LYS A 2 -1.50 6.49 10.14
N THR A 3 -0.72 5.85 9.25
CA THR A 3 -0.76 4.39 9.09
C THR A 3 -0.40 3.72 10.41
N GLY A 4 -1.23 2.80 10.85
CA GLY A 4 -1.03 2.06 12.09
C GLY A 4 -0.12 0.84 11.91
N ALA A 5 0.12 0.14 13.02
CA ALA A 5 1.04 -1.00 13.05
C ALA A 5 0.66 -2.11 12.05
N GLU A 6 -0.62 -2.44 11.95
CA GLU A 6 -1.09 -3.50 11.05
C GLU A 6 -0.91 -3.11 9.58
N GLY A 7 -1.17 -1.85 9.24
CA GLY A 7 -0.94 -1.34 7.89
C GLY A 7 0.53 -1.36 7.53
N LEU A 8 1.39 -0.92 8.44
CA LEU A 8 2.85 -0.96 8.23
C LEU A 8 3.35 -2.38 8.02
N GLU A 9 2.90 -3.33 8.83
CA GLU A 9 3.31 -4.73 8.71
C GLU A 9 2.90 -5.32 7.37
N LEU A 10 1.67 -5.05 6.92
CA LEU A 10 1.18 -5.51 5.63
C LEU A 10 2.04 -4.96 4.49
N ILE A 11 2.28 -3.64 4.49
CA ILE A 11 3.08 -2.99 3.44
C ILE A 11 4.50 -3.58 3.42
N LYS A 12 5.13 -3.69 4.58
CA LYS A 12 6.48 -4.26 4.69
C LYS A 12 6.55 -5.68 4.15
N HIS A 13 5.54 -6.48 4.48
CA HIS A 13 5.49 -7.87 4.02
C HIS A 13 5.49 -7.97 2.49
N PHE A 14 4.66 -7.16 1.83
CA PHE A 14 4.50 -7.25 0.38
C PHE A 14 5.56 -6.46 -0.40
N GLU A 15 6.09 -5.39 0.16
CA GLU A 15 7.15 -4.62 -0.52
C GLU A 15 8.52 -5.30 -0.45
N GLY A 16 8.81 -5.96 0.66
CA GLY A 16 10.14 -6.49 0.92
C GLY A 16 11.15 -5.39 1.22
N CYS A 17 12.24 -5.73 1.90
CA CYS A 17 13.25 -4.77 2.34
C CYS A 17 14.61 -5.12 1.78
N GLU A 18 15.27 -4.14 1.15
CA GLU A 18 16.66 -4.25 0.70
C GLU A 18 17.49 -3.18 1.39
N LEU A 19 18.47 -3.58 2.17
CA LEU A 19 19.32 -2.63 2.91
C LEU A 19 20.43 -2.05 2.05
N LYS A 20 20.68 -2.62 0.87
CA LYS A 20 21.64 -2.11 -0.10
C LYS A 20 20.90 -1.62 -1.34
N ALA A 21 21.34 -0.48 -1.86
CA ALA A 21 20.74 0.08 -3.08
C ALA A 21 20.85 -0.90 -4.25
N TYR A 22 19.77 -1.01 -5.02
CA TYR A 22 19.70 -1.88 -6.18
C TYR A 22 18.90 -1.22 -7.29
N TRP A 23 19.11 -1.68 -8.51
CA TRP A 23 18.31 -1.23 -9.66
C TRP A 23 17.04 -2.08 -9.76
N CYS A 24 15.88 -1.45 -9.64
CA CYS A 24 14.62 -2.17 -9.81
C CYS A 24 14.38 -2.48 -11.29
N PRO A 25 13.40 -3.36 -11.62
CA PRO A 25 13.10 -3.69 -13.04
C PRO A 25 12.78 -2.48 -13.92
N ALA A 26 12.27 -1.39 -13.34
CA ALA A 26 11.99 -0.16 -14.06
C ALA A 26 13.23 0.70 -14.31
N GLY A 27 14.41 0.26 -13.86
CA GLY A 27 15.66 1.00 -14.04
C GLY A 27 15.84 2.15 -13.06
N VAL A 28 15.19 2.11 -11.92
CA VAL A 28 15.27 3.13 -10.86
C VAL A 28 16.06 2.58 -9.67
N LEU A 29 17.01 3.37 -9.19
CA LEU A 29 17.83 3.00 -8.04
C LEU A 29 16.98 3.08 -6.77
N THR A 30 16.90 1.97 -6.04
CA THR A 30 15.91 1.74 -4.98
C THR A 30 16.59 1.22 -3.71
N ILE A 31 16.08 1.55 -2.54
CA ILE A 31 16.58 1.05 -1.26
C ILE A 31 15.42 0.92 -0.26
N GLY A 32 15.61 0.10 0.77
CA GLY A 32 14.61 -0.10 1.82
C GLY A 32 13.35 -0.78 1.31
N TYR A 33 12.20 -0.21 1.61
CA TYR A 33 10.89 -0.72 1.17
C TYR A 33 10.41 0.01 -0.08
N GLY A 34 11.24 0.04 -1.11
CA GLY A 34 10.88 0.68 -2.36
C GLY A 34 11.14 2.19 -2.41
N HIS A 35 11.99 2.70 -1.53
CA HIS A 35 12.36 4.11 -1.51
C HIS A 35 13.27 4.46 -2.68
N THR A 36 12.96 5.54 -3.41
CA THR A 36 13.69 5.92 -4.62
C THR A 36 14.26 7.33 -4.62
N ALA A 37 13.93 8.16 -3.62
CA ALA A 37 14.41 9.54 -3.57
C ALA A 37 15.83 9.61 -3.00
N ASP A 38 16.71 10.33 -3.68
CA ASP A 38 18.09 10.57 -3.23
C ASP A 38 18.88 9.30 -2.91
N VAL A 39 18.68 8.26 -3.74
CA VAL A 39 19.41 7.00 -3.60
C VAL A 39 20.57 6.98 -4.59
N ASP A 40 21.77 6.70 -4.09
CA ASP A 40 22.98 6.59 -4.90
C ASP A 40 23.45 5.13 -4.96
N GLU A 41 24.13 4.77 -6.05
CA GLU A 41 24.75 3.46 -6.20
C GLU A 41 25.72 3.22 -5.05
N GLY A 42 25.64 2.06 -4.41
CA GLY A 42 26.49 1.72 -3.30
C GLY A 42 25.96 2.13 -1.93
N ASP A 43 24.82 2.82 -1.88
CA ASP A 43 24.20 3.18 -0.61
C ASP A 43 23.82 1.94 0.19
N GLU A 44 24.02 2.02 1.49
CA GLU A 44 23.67 0.97 2.43
C GLU A 44 23.06 1.61 3.67
N ILE A 45 21.95 1.04 4.16
CA ILE A 45 21.24 1.56 5.32
C ILE A 45 20.99 0.47 6.35
N GLU A 46 20.64 0.87 7.57
CA GLU A 46 20.22 -0.04 8.62
C GLU A 46 18.70 -0.30 8.53
N GLN A 47 18.23 -1.34 9.20
CA GLN A 47 16.81 -1.67 9.25
C GLN A 47 15.97 -0.50 9.77
N GLU A 48 16.46 0.20 10.80
CA GLU A 48 15.76 1.36 11.36
C GLU A 48 15.60 2.49 10.34
N ASP A 49 16.61 2.67 9.48
CA ASP A 49 16.55 3.68 8.41
C ASP A 49 15.49 3.31 7.38
N ALA A 50 15.40 2.01 7.01
CA ALA A 50 14.39 1.53 6.09
C ALA A 50 12.99 1.78 6.64
N ASP A 51 12.78 1.52 7.93
CA ASP A 51 11.50 1.75 8.59
C ASP A 51 11.13 3.23 8.58
N ARG A 52 12.08 4.12 8.87
CA ARG A 52 11.85 5.57 8.86
C ARG A 52 11.55 6.09 7.46
N LEU A 53 12.25 5.57 6.44
CA LEU A 53 12.02 5.96 5.05
C LEU A 53 10.62 5.56 4.60
N LEU A 54 10.16 4.36 4.98
CA LEU A 54 8.81 3.93 4.66
C LEU A 54 7.76 4.83 5.30
N GLU A 55 7.91 5.14 6.58
CA GLU A 55 6.96 6.02 7.28
C GLU A 55 6.91 7.41 6.64
N ALA A 56 8.08 7.95 6.27
CA ALA A 56 8.16 9.24 5.59
C ALA A 56 7.51 9.19 4.20
N ASP A 57 7.77 8.13 3.44
CA ASP A 57 7.19 7.97 2.11
C ASP A 57 5.66 7.83 2.18
N LEU A 58 5.15 7.20 3.22
CA LEU A 58 3.71 7.02 3.40
C LEU A 58 2.97 8.31 3.70
N GLU A 59 3.64 9.33 4.22
CA GLU A 59 2.98 10.61 4.56
C GLU A 59 2.25 11.22 3.37
N GLU A 60 2.84 11.15 2.18
CA GLU A 60 2.22 11.63 0.95
C GLU A 60 0.93 10.87 0.66
N PHE A 61 0.97 9.55 0.78
CA PHE A 61 -0.19 8.70 0.47
C PHE A 61 -1.28 8.83 1.54
N GLU A 62 -0.89 8.98 2.79
CA GLU A 62 -1.83 9.27 3.89
C GLU A 62 -2.57 10.57 3.60
N HIS A 63 -1.85 11.57 3.11
CA HIS A 63 -2.44 12.85 2.76
C HIS A 63 -3.46 12.72 1.62
N TYR A 64 -3.13 11.97 0.56
CA TYR A 64 -4.05 11.75 -0.55
C TYR A 64 -5.33 11.04 -0.09
N VAL A 65 -5.19 10.01 0.74
CA VAL A 65 -6.37 9.29 1.25
C VAL A 65 -7.27 10.23 2.06
N LEU A 66 -6.68 11.03 2.96
CA LEU A 66 -7.44 11.98 3.77
C LEU A 66 -8.10 13.07 2.91
N GLN A 67 -7.47 13.44 1.81
CA GLN A 67 -8.00 14.46 0.90
C GLN A 67 -9.16 13.93 0.06
N PHE A 68 -9.05 12.70 -0.44
CA PHE A 68 -10.00 12.14 -1.40
C PHE A 68 -11.20 11.46 -0.74
N VAL A 69 -11.00 10.85 0.43
CA VAL A 69 -12.04 10.09 1.13
C VAL A 69 -12.80 11.03 2.06
N GLU A 70 -14.09 11.21 1.81
CA GLU A 70 -14.92 12.13 2.58
C GLU A 70 -15.36 11.58 3.93
N PRO A 71 -15.86 10.30 4.05
CA PRO A 71 -16.28 9.78 5.35
C PRO A 71 -15.09 9.52 6.27
N GLU A 72 -15.37 9.50 7.58
CA GLU A 72 -14.37 9.04 8.54
C GLU A 72 -14.10 7.56 8.38
N LEU A 73 -12.84 7.17 8.47
CA LEU A 73 -12.40 5.79 8.40
C LEU A 73 -11.89 5.34 9.76
N THR A 74 -12.12 4.07 10.10
CA THR A 74 -11.43 3.45 11.22
C THR A 74 -9.95 3.29 10.88
N GLN A 75 -9.13 2.98 11.87
CA GLN A 75 -7.69 2.77 11.62
C GLN A 75 -7.46 1.64 10.61
N HIS A 76 -8.16 0.53 10.73
CA HIS A 76 -8.04 -0.60 9.79
C HIS A 76 -8.44 -0.23 8.38
N GLN A 77 -9.53 0.50 8.24
CA GLN A 77 -10.01 0.96 6.94
C GLN A 77 -9.00 1.91 6.31
N PHE A 78 -8.52 2.86 7.07
CA PHE A 78 -7.52 3.82 6.60
C PHE A 78 -6.24 3.12 6.15
N ASP A 79 -5.72 2.20 6.97
CA ASP A 79 -4.51 1.46 6.67
C ASP A 79 -4.64 0.66 5.37
N ALA A 80 -5.78 0.02 5.17
CA ALA A 80 -6.03 -0.76 3.94
C ALA A 80 -6.02 0.12 2.70
N ILE A 81 -6.66 1.29 2.77
CA ILE A 81 -6.72 2.20 1.63
C ILE A 81 -5.36 2.84 1.36
N VAL A 82 -4.60 3.17 2.41
CA VAL A 82 -3.23 3.66 2.25
C VAL A 82 -2.35 2.59 1.58
N ALA A 83 -2.42 1.34 2.03
CA ALA A 83 -1.64 0.24 1.45
C ALA A 83 -1.98 0.05 -0.03
N TRP A 84 -3.26 0.07 -0.38
CA TRP A 84 -3.75 -0.04 -1.75
C TRP A 84 -3.22 1.12 -2.60
N THR A 85 -3.31 2.35 -2.09
CA THR A 85 -2.89 3.56 -2.80
C THR A 85 -1.36 3.62 -2.96
N PHE A 86 -0.62 3.17 -1.95
CA PHE A 86 0.84 3.10 -2.03
C PHE A 86 1.29 2.19 -3.17
N ASN A 87 0.61 1.08 -3.36
CA ASN A 87 0.93 0.12 -4.43
C ASN A 87 0.48 0.61 -5.81
N LEU A 88 -0.71 1.17 -5.91
CA LEU A 88 -1.36 1.47 -7.20
C LEU A 88 -1.30 2.94 -7.61
N GLY A 89 -0.99 3.83 -6.70
CA GLY A 89 -0.87 5.26 -6.95
C GLY A 89 -2.14 6.06 -6.67
N PRO A 90 -1.98 7.35 -6.33
CA PRO A 90 -3.12 8.22 -6.02
C PRO A 90 -4.02 8.51 -7.22
N GLY A 91 -3.47 8.50 -8.43
CA GLY A 91 -4.27 8.68 -9.64
C GLY A 91 -5.29 7.57 -9.83
N ASN A 92 -4.89 6.33 -9.58
CA ASN A 92 -5.79 5.19 -9.64
C ASN A 92 -6.87 5.28 -8.56
N LEU A 93 -6.51 5.71 -7.36
CA LEU A 93 -7.48 5.90 -6.29
C LEU A 93 -8.53 6.95 -6.70
N LYS A 94 -8.06 8.09 -7.20
CA LYS A 94 -8.93 9.20 -7.56
C LYS A 94 -10.00 8.82 -8.58
N GLU A 95 -9.64 7.98 -9.54
CA GLU A 95 -10.54 7.55 -10.63
C GLU A 95 -11.26 6.23 -10.37
N SER A 96 -11.02 5.59 -9.22
CA SER A 96 -11.51 4.26 -8.94
C SER A 96 -12.98 4.22 -8.53
N THR A 97 -13.63 3.11 -8.83
CA THR A 97 -14.94 2.80 -8.26
C THR A 97 -14.83 2.61 -6.74
N LEU A 98 -13.67 2.14 -6.27
CA LEU A 98 -13.36 2.03 -4.85
C LEU A 98 -13.62 3.35 -4.12
N LEU A 99 -13.03 4.43 -4.60
CA LEU A 99 -13.21 5.75 -4.00
C LEU A 99 -14.67 6.19 -4.06
N LYS A 100 -15.31 5.93 -5.18
CA LYS A 100 -16.73 6.26 -5.34
C LYS A 100 -17.59 5.58 -4.28
N ARG A 101 -17.35 4.28 -4.04
CA ARG A 101 -18.10 3.53 -3.01
C ARG A 101 -17.83 4.06 -1.61
N LEU A 102 -16.57 4.38 -1.31
CA LEU A 102 -16.20 4.99 -0.02
C LEU A 102 -16.98 6.29 0.21
N ASN A 103 -17.00 7.16 -0.78
CA ASN A 103 -17.64 8.48 -0.66
C ASN A 103 -19.17 8.41 -0.69
N GLU A 104 -19.74 7.33 -1.19
CA GLU A 104 -21.17 7.06 -1.09
C GLU A 104 -21.54 6.42 0.27
N GLY A 105 -20.57 6.09 1.09
CA GLY A 105 -20.80 5.38 2.34
C GLY A 105 -21.09 3.90 2.18
N ASP A 106 -20.87 3.35 0.98
CA ASP A 106 -21.11 1.93 0.67
C ASP A 106 -19.87 1.11 1.00
N PHE A 107 -19.59 0.97 2.28
CA PHE A 107 -18.40 0.27 2.78
C PHE A 107 -18.49 -1.24 2.58
N ASP A 108 -19.69 -1.79 2.44
CA ASP A 108 -19.88 -3.23 2.22
C ASP A 108 -19.31 -3.68 0.88
N ASP A 109 -19.29 -2.79 -0.12
CA ASP A 109 -18.76 -3.09 -1.45
C ASP A 109 -17.26 -2.83 -1.58
N VAL A 110 -16.64 -2.18 -0.59
CA VAL A 110 -15.23 -1.78 -0.67
C VAL A 110 -14.28 -2.96 -0.78
N PRO A 111 -14.42 -4.04 0.00
CA PRO A 111 -13.52 -5.21 -0.16
C PRO A 111 -13.55 -5.78 -1.57
N ALA A 112 -14.71 -5.89 -2.19
CA ALA A 112 -14.85 -6.37 -3.57
C ALA A 112 -14.14 -5.44 -4.56
N GLN A 113 -14.20 -4.13 -4.35
CA GLN A 113 -13.51 -3.16 -5.20
C GLN A 113 -11.99 -3.24 -5.03
N ILE A 114 -11.51 -3.47 -3.81
CA ILE A 114 -10.07 -3.69 -3.56
C ILE A 114 -9.58 -4.88 -4.39
N LEU A 115 -10.31 -5.98 -4.38
CA LEU A 115 -9.95 -7.24 -5.03
C LEU A 115 -9.88 -7.17 -6.56
N ARG A 116 -10.40 -6.14 -7.17
CA ARG A 116 -10.41 -6.01 -8.65
C ARG A 116 -9.03 -5.70 -9.24
N TRP A 117 -8.09 -5.21 -8.46
CA TRP A 117 -6.82 -4.68 -8.96
C TRP A 117 -5.68 -5.70 -8.82
N THR A 118 -5.76 -6.77 -9.61
CA THR A 118 -4.85 -7.93 -9.52
C THR A 118 -3.96 -8.11 -10.73
N LYS A 119 -4.03 -7.19 -11.72
CA LYS A 119 -3.30 -7.34 -12.98
C LYS A 119 -2.16 -6.34 -13.10
N ALA A 120 -1.06 -6.78 -13.73
CA ALA A 120 0.00 -5.91 -14.18
C ALA A 120 0.37 -6.35 -15.59
N GLY A 121 0.52 -5.38 -16.50
CA GLY A 121 0.79 -5.68 -17.91
C GLY A 121 -0.29 -6.55 -18.56
N GLY A 122 -1.54 -6.44 -18.11
CA GLY A 122 -2.67 -7.18 -18.66
C GLY A 122 -2.82 -8.60 -18.13
N LYS A 123 -1.91 -9.05 -17.24
CA LYS A 123 -1.95 -10.39 -16.65
C LYS A 123 -2.25 -10.33 -15.17
N GLU A 124 -3.09 -11.26 -14.70
CA GLU A 124 -3.30 -11.45 -13.28
C GLU A 124 -2.06 -12.08 -12.65
N LEU A 125 -1.54 -11.47 -11.59
CA LEU A 125 -0.35 -11.95 -10.90
C LEU A 125 -0.75 -12.50 -9.52
N PRO A 126 -0.29 -13.73 -9.17
CA PRO A 126 -0.62 -14.33 -7.87
C PRO A 126 -0.22 -13.46 -6.68
N GLY A 127 0.91 -12.74 -6.77
CA GLY A 127 1.34 -11.84 -5.72
C GLY A 127 0.39 -10.67 -5.51
N LEU A 128 -0.16 -10.13 -6.60
CA LEU A 128 -1.15 -9.04 -6.51
C LEU A 128 -2.48 -9.55 -5.98
N VAL A 129 -2.90 -10.74 -6.37
CA VAL A 129 -4.11 -11.37 -5.82
C VAL A 129 -3.99 -11.46 -4.30
N ARG A 130 -2.87 -11.98 -3.83
CA ARG A 130 -2.61 -12.16 -2.39
C ARG A 130 -2.58 -10.84 -1.66
N ARG A 131 -1.93 -9.84 -2.24
CA ARG A 131 -1.88 -8.51 -1.64
C ARG A 131 -3.27 -7.88 -1.53
N ARG A 132 -4.08 -7.96 -2.57
CA ARG A 132 -5.47 -7.45 -2.54
C ARG A 132 -6.30 -8.17 -1.49
N GLU A 133 -6.14 -9.47 -1.37
CA GLU A 133 -6.84 -10.24 -0.33
C GLU A 133 -6.45 -9.76 1.07
N ALA A 134 -5.16 -9.52 1.30
CA ALA A 134 -4.69 -9.00 2.58
C ALA A 134 -5.29 -7.62 2.87
N GLU A 135 -5.27 -6.73 1.89
CA GLU A 135 -5.85 -5.38 2.04
C GLU A 135 -7.34 -5.43 2.32
N ALA A 136 -8.08 -6.31 1.64
CA ALA A 136 -9.51 -6.48 1.87
C ALA A 136 -9.80 -7.00 3.29
N LEU A 137 -9.03 -7.97 3.76
CA LEU A 137 -9.14 -8.47 5.14
C LEU A 137 -8.86 -7.38 6.16
N LEU A 138 -7.80 -6.59 5.94
CA LEU A 138 -7.46 -5.49 6.82
C LEU A 138 -8.58 -4.44 6.88
N PHE A 139 -9.16 -4.12 5.73
CA PHE A 139 -10.30 -3.19 5.67
C PHE A 139 -11.45 -3.66 6.54
N LEU A 140 -11.71 -4.98 6.56
CA LEU A 140 -12.75 -5.60 7.37
C LEU A 140 -12.40 -5.71 8.85
N GLY A 141 -11.17 -5.35 9.24
CA GLY A 141 -10.70 -5.50 10.61
C GLY A 141 -10.34 -6.93 10.98
N GLU A 142 -10.14 -7.79 9.99
CA GLU A 142 -9.74 -9.18 10.20
C GLU A 142 -8.23 -9.33 10.09
N ASP A 143 -7.71 -10.48 10.52
CA ASP A 143 -6.29 -10.77 10.42
C ASP A 143 -5.91 -11.00 8.95
N TRP A 144 -5.21 -10.03 8.37
CA TRP A 144 -4.81 -10.08 6.96
C TRP A 144 -3.84 -11.23 6.66
N ARG A 145 -3.17 -11.76 7.67
CA ARG A 145 -2.22 -12.87 7.50
C ARG A 145 -2.91 -14.17 7.12
N LYS A 146 -4.21 -14.25 7.27
CA LYS A 146 -4.99 -15.43 6.84
C LYS A 146 -4.81 -15.74 5.36
N CYS A 147 -4.58 -14.74 4.51
CA CYS A 147 -4.39 -14.95 3.07
C CYS A 147 -3.05 -15.63 2.77
N LEU A 148 -2.14 -15.69 3.73
CA LEU A 148 -0.82 -16.31 3.58
C LEU A 148 -0.82 -17.79 3.99
N ALA A 149 -1.88 -18.27 4.60
CA ALA A 149 -1.98 -19.65 5.09
C ALA A 149 -2.20 -20.66 3.96
#